data_16d49522578dc6d05e0f81236459ff9c
#
_entry.id   16d49522578dc6d05e0f81236459ff9c
#
_cell.length_a   1.000
_cell.length_b   1.000
_cell.length_c   1.000
_cell.angle_alpha   90.00
_cell.angle_beta   90.00
_cell.angle_gamma   90.00
#
_symmetry.space_group_name_H-M   'P 1'
#
loop_
_entity.id
_entity.type
_entity.pdbx_description
1 polymer ?
#
loop_
_entity_poly.entity_id
_entity_poly.type
_entity_poly.pdbx_seq_one_letter_code
_entity_poly.pdbx_strand_id
1 'polypeptide(L)'
;TLIFLEPIFKERIWGGNKLKTDFGYPISSNLTGECWAISAHAQGETLIRGGKFAGMPLSQLWNEYPELFANTKKRPFPLMVKILDANQDLSVQVHPDDKFAQLVENEMGKAECWYILDATRDAQIIYGHTAKTGEEFKQKVAQNQWSQLLISHKVKRGEFFDVPPGTVHALGAGTLVLEVQQSSDMTYRLFDYERTDDHGNLRELHLDKAFAVIKAPHHAKTAPNESRKIGPNAYFTSIANNQYFQTAKVEITGDLELTLSAAYLLVSVIDGFANMNGVEIKKGDHFIVPNTLRKLSIVGYVTLIVANETPAH
;
A
#
# COMPACT_ATOMS: atom_id res chain seq x y z
N THR A 1 2.77 -24.72 -0.31
CA THR A 1 1.37 -24.31 -0.54
C THR A 1 1.25 -22.80 -0.34
N LEU A 2 0.46 -22.11 -1.17
CA LEU A 2 0.13 -20.69 -1.02
C LEU A 2 -0.70 -20.49 0.26
N ILE A 3 -0.50 -19.35 0.93
CA ILE A 3 -1.21 -18.99 2.16
C ILE A 3 -2.13 -17.80 1.84
N PHE A 4 -3.40 -18.09 1.57
CA PHE A 4 -4.40 -17.07 1.24
C PHE A 4 -4.85 -16.31 2.49
N LEU A 5 -5.16 -15.04 2.31
CA LEU A 5 -5.63 -14.14 3.36
C LEU A 5 -7.06 -13.69 3.06
N GLU A 6 -7.82 -13.49 4.11
CA GLU A 6 -9.16 -12.93 4.04
C GLU A 6 -9.07 -11.42 4.33
N PRO A 7 -9.35 -10.57 3.33
CA PRO A 7 -9.29 -9.12 3.51
C PRO A 7 -10.31 -8.63 4.54
N ILE A 8 -9.97 -7.56 5.24
CA ILE A 8 -10.90 -6.82 6.08
C ILE A 8 -11.21 -5.45 5.46
N PHE A 9 -12.40 -4.93 5.73
CA PHE A 9 -12.90 -3.71 5.11
C PHE A 9 -13.18 -2.66 6.16
N LYS A 10 -12.85 -1.40 5.83
CA LYS A 10 -13.08 -0.26 6.72
C LYS A 10 -13.84 0.84 6.00
N GLU A 11 -14.90 1.31 6.65
CA GLU A 11 -15.61 2.50 6.22
C GLU A 11 -14.79 3.76 6.47
N ARG A 12 -14.89 4.68 5.55
CA ARG A 12 -14.24 5.99 5.61
C ARG A 12 -15.18 7.04 5.03
N ILE A 13 -15.15 8.25 5.56
CA ILE A 13 -15.98 9.36 5.08
C ILE A 13 -15.75 9.68 3.60
N TRP A 14 -14.60 9.31 3.05
CA TRP A 14 -14.21 9.48 1.67
C TRP A 14 -14.37 8.20 0.82
N GLY A 15 -14.82 7.10 1.42
CA GLY A 15 -14.91 5.80 0.78
C GLY A 15 -15.98 5.71 -0.30
N GLY A 16 -15.93 4.65 -1.08
CA GLY A 16 -16.81 4.36 -2.20
C GLY A 16 -17.29 2.91 -2.23
N ASN A 17 -17.62 2.43 -3.42
CA ASN A 17 -18.10 1.07 -3.65
C ASN A 17 -17.32 0.29 -4.71
N LYS A 18 -16.21 0.83 -5.22
CA LYS A 18 -15.39 0.17 -6.24
C LYS A 18 -14.79 -1.15 -5.75
N LEU A 19 -14.56 -1.30 -4.45
CA LEU A 19 -14.15 -2.58 -3.86
C LEU A 19 -15.16 -3.70 -4.14
N LYS A 20 -16.46 -3.37 -4.23
CA LYS A 20 -17.51 -4.31 -4.64
C LYS A 20 -17.60 -4.43 -6.16
N THR A 21 -17.68 -3.32 -6.87
CA THR A 21 -17.96 -3.34 -8.32
C THR A 21 -16.79 -3.88 -9.13
N ASP A 22 -15.54 -3.61 -8.72
CA ASP A 22 -14.35 -3.94 -9.48
C ASP A 22 -13.66 -5.22 -9.00
N PHE A 23 -13.81 -5.57 -7.71
CA PHE A 23 -13.20 -6.75 -7.10
C PHE A 23 -14.20 -7.82 -6.67
N GLY A 24 -15.50 -7.50 -6.61
CA GLY A 24 -16.53 -8.43 -6.14
C GLY A 24 -16.50 -8.71 -4.65
N TYR A 25 -15.85 -7.86 -3.84
CA TYR A 25 -15.79 -8.05 -2.40
C TYR A 25 -17.16 -7.88 -1.71
N PRO A 26 -17.43 -8.65 -0.66
CA PRO A 26 -18.73 -8.65 0.03
C PRO A 26 -18.85 -7.47 1.01
N ILE A 27 -18.63 -6.26 0.53
CA ILE A 27 -18.81 -5.05 1.34
C ILE A 27 -20.28 -4.68 1.44
N SER A 28 -20.71 -4.22 2.61
CA SER A 28 -22.10 -3.87 2.91
C SER A 28 -22.41 -2.38 2.73
N SER A 29 -21.38 -1.54 2.69
CA SER A 29 -21.51 -0.09 2.67
C SER A 29 -20.93 0.53 1.40
N ASN A 30 -21.56 1.59 0.91
CA ASN A 30 -21.04 2.42 -0.18
C ASN A 30 -20.01 3.47 0.31
N LEU A 31 -19.60 3.40 1.57
CA LEU A 31 -18.55 4.22 2.19
C LEU A 31 -17.33 3.38 2.55
N THR A 32 -17.13 2.24 1.90
CA THR A 32 -15.97 1.38 2.17
C THR A 32 -14.74 1.96 1.47
N GLY A 33 -13.91 2.66 2.23
CA GLY A 33 -12.71 3.32 1.70
C GLY A 33 -11.48 2.43 1.64
N GLU A 34 -11.36 1.45 2.53
CA GLU A 34 -10.17 0.63 2.63
C GLU A 34 -10.47 -0.87 2.65
N CYS A 35 -9.72 -1.62 1.86
CA CYS A 35 -9.54 -3.06 1.97
C CYS A 35 -8.12 -3.30 2.52
N TRP A 36 -8.01 -3.80 3.75
CA TRP A 36 -6.73 -4.27 4.27
C TRP A 36 -6.55 -5.71 3.81
N ALA A 37 -5.80 -5.84 2.75
CA ALA A 37 -5.66 -7.09 2.00
C ALA A 37 -4.66 -8.05 2.65
N ILE A 38 -3.55 -7.51 3.18
CA ILE A 38 -2.53 -8.24 3.95
C ILE A 38 -2.14 -7.36 5.12
N SER A 39 -2.48 -7.77 6.33
CA SER A 39 -2.20 -6.99 7.54
C SER A 39 -2.06 -7.90 8.77
N ALA A 40 -1.01 -7.66 9.54
CA ALA A 40 -0.85 -8.19 10.90
C ALA A 40 -0.95 -7.06 11.97
N HIS A 41 -1.50 -5.91 11.60
CA HIS A 41 -1.59 -4.74 12.45
C HIS A 41 -2.77 -4.88 13.44
N ALA A 42 -2.56 -4.49 14.71
CA ALA A 42 -3.55 -4.65 15.78
C ALA A 42 -4.90 -3.95 15.50
N GLN A 43 -4.89 -2.87 14.72
CA GLN A 43 -6.09 -2.15 14.32
C GLN A 43 -6.93 -2.87 13.25
N GLY A 44 -6.40 -3.94 12.66
CA GLY A 44 -7.09 -4.71 11.64
C GLY A 44 -6.19 -5.80 11.07
N GLU A 45 -6.39 -7.02 11.53
CA GLU A 45 -5.57 -8.16 11.19
C GLU A 45 -6.31 -9.11 10.24
N THR A 46 -5.64 -9.53 9.18
CA THR A 46 -6.18 -10.52 8.24
C THR A 46 -6.02 -11.93 8.76
N LEU A 47 -7.04 -12.76 8.53
CA LEU A 47 -7.02 -14.17 8.88
C LEU A 47 -6.59 -15.01 7.67
N ILE A 48 -6.00 -16.16 7.95
CA ILE A 48 -5.65 -17.13 6.91
C ILE A 48 -6.94 -17.79 6.39
N ARG A 49 -7.12 -17.75 5.07
CA ARG A 49 -8.26 -18.36 4.38
C ARG A 49 -7.90 -19.79 3.93
N GLY A 50 -8.48 -20.75 4.60
CA GLY A 50 -8.37 -22.18 4.24
C GLY A 50 -7.02 -22.85 4.59
N GLY A 51 -6.93 -24.15 4.28
CA GLY A 51 -5.75 -24.96 4.57
C GLY A 51 -5.53 -25.22 6.05
N LYS A 52 -4.34 -25.70 6.40
CA LYS A 52 -4.01 -26.09 7.79
C LYS A 52 -3.98 -24.94 8.79
N PHE A 53 -3.89 -23.70 8.30
CA PHE A 53 -3.82 -22.50 9.13
C PHE A 53 -5.12 -21.68 9.09
N ALA A 54 -6.22 -22.23 8.57
CA ALA A 54 -7.49 -21.55 8.43
C ALA A 54 -7.95 -20.89 9.74
N GLY A 55 -8.32 -19.61 9.66
CA GLY A 55 -8.76 -18.81 10.80
C GLY A 55 -7.64 -18.28 11.71
N MET A 56 -6.38 -18.65 11.47
CA MET A 56 -5.25 -18.12 12.23
C MET A 56 -4.98 -16.68 11.82
N PRO A 57 -4.78 -15.76 12.77
CA PRO A 57 -4.30 -14.40 12.49
C PRO A 57 -2.91 -14.40 11.85
N LEU A 58 -2.63 -13.45 10.95
CA LEU A 58 -1.33 -13.35 10.29
C LEU A 58 -0.18 -13.12 11.28
N SER A 59 -0.40 -12.34 12.35
CA SER A 59 0.61 -12.13 13.39
C SER A 59 0.97 -13.42 14.13
N GLN A 60 -0.03 -14.28 14.39
CA GLN A 60 0.19 -15.57 15.00
C GLN A 60 0.98 -16.50 14.08
N LEU A 61 0.61 -16.55 12.78
CA LEU A 61 1.37 -17.32 11.78
C LEU A 61 2.82 -16.85 11.70
N TRP A 62 3.06 -15.54 11.69
CA TRP A 62 4.39 -14.95 11.66
C TRP A 62 5.26 -15.36 12.86
N ASN A 63 4.67 -15.38 14.05
CA ASN A 63 5.39 -15.65 15.29
C ASN A 63 5.62 -17.15 15.53
N GLU A 64 4.65 -18.00 15.18
CA GLU A 64 4.68 -19.43 15.49
C GLU A 64 5.32 -20.29 14.38
N TYR A 65 5.34 -19.80 13.13
CA TYR A 65 5.86 -20.52 11.95
C TYR A 65 6.94 -19.73 11.21
N PRO A 66 8.05 -19.35 11.88
CA PRO A 66 9.09 -18.49 11.30
C PRO A 66 9.78 -19.11 10.07
N GLU A 67 9.75 -20.43 9.93
CA GLU A 67 10.29 -21.14 8.75
C GLU A 67 9.56 -20.77 7.45
N LEU A 68 8.30 -20.35 7.52
CA LEU A 68 7.55 -19.86 6.37
C LEU A 68 8.08 -18.52 5.85
N PHE A 69 8.82 -17.81 6.68
CA PHE A 69 9.36 -16.47 6.45
C PHE A 69 10.89 -16.42 6.56
N ALA A 70 11.56 -17.53 6.24
CA ALA A 70 13.02 -17.68 6.29
C ALA A 70 13.64 -17.45 7.69
N ASN A 71 12.91 -17.77 8.74
CA ASN A 71 13.34 -17.61 10.15
C ASN A 71 13.74 -16.17 10.50
N THR A 72 13.01 -15.20 9.99
CA THR A 72 13.21 -13.79 10.32
C THR A 72 13.16 -13.56 11.82
N LYS A 73 13.95 -12.59 12.31
CA LYS A 73 14.03 -12.29 13.75
C LYS A 73 12.66 -11.91 14.32
N LYS A 74 12.40 -12.26 15.57
CA LYS A 74 11.18 -11.89 16.30
C LYS A 74 11.01 -10.36 16.32
N ARG A 75 10.05 -9.85 15.57
CA ARG A 75 9.64 -8.46 15.45
C ARG A 75 8.22 -8.44 14.85
N PRO A 76 7.50 -7.34 14.91
CA PRO A 76 6.19 -7.23 14.22
C PRO A 76 6.31 -7.54 12.73
N PHE A 77 5.23 -8.06 12.13
CA PHE A 77 5.15 -8.26 10.69
C PHE A 77 5.35 -6.92 9.97
N PRO A 78 6.30 -6.83 9.02
CA PRO A 78 6.86 -5.54 8.63
C PRO A 78 6.03 -4.73 7.63
N LEU A 79 5.16 -5.37 6.86
CA LEU A 79 4.49 -4.76 5.72
C LEU A 79 2.96 -4.88 5.83
N MET A 80 2.28 -3.98 5.14
CA MET A 80 0.84 -3.99 4.97
C MET A 80 0.51 -3.71 3.51
N VAL A 81 -0.52 -4.38 3.00
CA VAL A 81 -1.06 -4.13 1.66
C VAL A 81 -2.52 -3.73 1.79
N LYS A 82 -2.88 -2.61 1.17
CA LYS A 82 -4.25 -2.10 1.14
C LYS A 82 -4.72 -1.86 -0.29
N ILE A 83 -6.03 -1.86 -0.49
CA ILE A 83 -6.66 -1.22 -1.64
C ILE A 83 -7.52 -0.08 -1.11
N LEU A 84 -7.32 1.12 -1.67
CA LEU A 84 -7.98 2.35 -1.26
C LEU A 84 -8.93 2.81 -2.37
N ASP A 85 -10.21 2.96 -2.03
CA ASP A 85 -11.24 3.49 -2.93
C ASP A 85 -11.57 4.93 -2.52
N ALA A 86 -10.91 5.88 -3.16
CA ALA A 86 -11.09 7.30 -2.91
C ALA A 86 -12.25 7.86 -3.73
N ASN A 87 -13.47 7.76 -3.22
CA ASN A 87 -14.64 8.40 -3.82
C ASN A 87 -14.66 9.93 -3.60
N GLN A 88 -13.99 10.38 -2.53
CA GLN A 88 -13.69 11.80 -2.25
C GLN A 88 -12.19 11.94 -1.95
N ASP A 89 -11.71 13.19 -1.91
CA ASP A 89 -10.32 13.47 -1.57
C ASP A 89 -9.98 12.98 -0.15
N LEU A 90 -8.87 12.29 0.00
CA LEU A 90 -8.29 11.99 1.31
C LEU A 90 -7.66 13.27 1.89
N SER A 91 -7.49 13.32 3.21
CA SER A 91 -6.77 14.41 3.85
C SER A 91 -5.34 14.53 3.31
N VAL A 92 -4.84 15.76 3.21
CA VAL A 92 -3.43 16.02 2.99
C VAL A 92 -2.67 15.61 4.24
N GLN A 93 -1.65 14.78 4.08
CA GLN A 93 -0.95 14.12 5.17
C GLN A 93 0.53 13.91 4.90
N VAL A 94 1.26 13.57 5.94
CA VAL A 94 2.66 13.17 5.90
C VAL A 94 2.91 12.08 6.92
N HIS A 95 3.87 11.20 6.64
CA HIS A 95 4.25 10.11 7.55
C HIS A 95 5.69 10.25 8.03
N PRO A 96 5.98 9.86 9.29
CA PRO A 96 7.33 9.84 9.85
C PRO A 96 8.15 8.66 9.32
N ASP A 97 9.47 8.76 9.43
CA ASP A 97 10.39 7.63 9.36
C ASP A 97 10.40 6.82 10.66
N ASP A 98 11.09 5.65 10.64
CA ASP A 98 11.18 4.77 11.81
C ASP A 98 11.76 5.46 13.05
N LYS A 99 12.76 6.32 12.85
CA LYS A 99 13.44 6.99 13.97
C LYS A 99 12.48 7.92 14.72
N PHE A 100 11.73 8.73 13.98
CA PHE A 100 10.77 9.66 14.58
C PHE A 100 9.57 8.90 15.17
N ALA A 101 9.03 7.94 14.43
CA ALA A 101 7.88 7.15 14.85
C ALA A 101 8.19 6.34 16.13
N GLN A 102 9.36 5.73 16.21
CA GLN A 102 9.78 4.99 17.41
C GLN A 102 9.94 5.91 18.62
N LEU A 103 10.48 7.11 18.43
CA LEU A 103 10.72 8.06 19.52
C LEU A 103 9.41 8.67 20.07
N VAL A 104 8.48 9.00 19.20
CA VAL A 104 7.30 9.80 19.54
C VAL A 104 6.05 8.95 19.78
N GLU A 105 5.89 7.86 19.02
CA GLU A 105 4.68 7.04 19.02
C GLU A 105 4.93 5.60 19.50
N ASN A 106 6.20 5.19 19.64
CA ASN A 106 6.62 3.79 19.87
C ASN A 106 6.08 2.84 18.77
N GLU A 107 6.09 3.32 17.53
CA GLU A 107 5.55 2.65 16.34
C GLU A 107 6.61 2.57 15.23
N MET A 108 6.30 1.83 14.16
CA MET A 108 7.08 1.85 12.92
C MET A 108 6.79 3.14 12.14
N GLY A 109 7.76 3.60 11.37
CA GLY A 109 7.53 4.62 10.35
C GLY A 109 6.57 4.14 9.27
N LYS A 110 6.23 5.01 8.33
CA LYS A 110 5.32 4.67 7.24
C LYS A 110 5.84 5.15 5.89
N ALA A 111 6.81 4.40 5.35
CA ALA A 111 7.13 4.45 3.94
C ALA A 111 6.04 3.70 3.17
N GLU A 112 5.62 4.21 2.02
CA GLU A 112 4.60 3.59 1.19
C GLU A 112 4.88 3.76 -0.29
N CYS A 113 4.21 2.97 -1.12
CA CYS A 113 4.14 3.17 -2.55
C CYS A 113 2.74 2.85 -3.06
N TRP A 114 2.36 3.48 -4.15
CA TRP A 114 1.04 3.36 -4.77
C TRP A 114 1.14 2.82 -6.18
N TYR A 115 0.23 1.93 -6.53
CA TYR A 115 -0.08 1.55 -7.89
C TYR A 115 -1.53 1.95 -8.20
N ILE A 116 -1.73 2.78 -9.21
CA ILE A 116 -3.06 3.26 -9.61
C ILE A 116 -3.79 2.14 -10.36
N LEU A 117 -4.74 1.50 -9.69
CA LEU A 117 -5.57 0.42 -10.24
C LEU A 117 -6.61 0.97 -11.21
N ASP A 118 -7.20 2.12 -10.88
CA ASP A 118 -8.15 2.86 -11.70
C ASP A 118 -8.14 4.35 -11.34
N ALA A 119 -8.49 5.18 -12.30
CA ALA A 119 -8.60 6.62 -12.09
C ALA A 119 -9.65 7.20 -13.04
N THR A 120 -10.52 8.07 -12.54
CA THR A 120 -11.41 8.85 -13.40
C THR A 120 -10.59 9.85 -14.24
N ARG A 121 -11.21 10.38 -15.32
CA ARG A 121 -10.52 11.27 -16.27
C ARG A 121 -9.79 12.45 -15.64
N ASP A 122 -10.36 13.02 -14.58
CA ASP A 122 -9.83 14.21 -13.93
C ASP A 122 -9.24 13.92 -12.54
N ALA A 123 -9.03 12.63 -12.21
CA ALA A 123 -8.44 12.23 -10.95
C ALA A 123 -7.03 12.80 -10.79
N GLN A 124 -6.75 13.27 -9.58
CA GLN A 124 -5.46 13.84 -9.21
C GLN A 124 -5.01 13.27 -7.87
N ILE A 125 -3.74 13.38 -7.62
CA ILE A 125 -3.14 13.16 -6.29
C ILE A 125 -2.38 14.43 -5.89
N ILE A 126 -2.25 14.65 -4.59
CA ILE A 126 -1.24 15.59 -4.07
C ILE A 126 0.04 14.79 -3.86
N TYR A 127 1.14 15.28 -4.43
CA TYR A 127 2.44 14.65 -4.30
C TYR A 127 3.54 15.71 -4.20
N GLY A 128 3.83 16.12 -2.97
CA GLY A 128 4.82 17.13 -2.64
C GLY A 128 4.28 18.56 -2.48
N HIS A 129 5.21 19.50 -2.36
CA HIS A 129 4.93 20.90 -2.11
C HIS A 129 6.00 21.83 -2.70
N THR A 130 5.66 23.11 -2.83
CA THR A 130 6.52 24.15 -3.45
C THR A 130 7.49 24.83 -2.49
N ALA A 131 7.29 24.66 -1.16
CA ALA A 131 8.14 25.33 -0.16
C ALA A 131 9.59 24.86 -0.22
N LYS A 132 10.52 25.80 -0.08
CA LYS A 132 11.97 25.55 -0.11
C LYS A 132 12.52 25.17 1.27
N THR A 133 11.84 25.60 2.33
CA THR A 133 12.21 25.33 3.73
C THR A 133 11.00 24.93 4.55
N GLY A 134 11.21 24.27 5.69
CA GLY A 134 10.14 23.94 6.62
C GLY A 134 9.45 25.20 7.17
N GLU A 135 10.19 26.29 7.35
CA GLU A 135 9.61 27.55 7.81
C GLU A 135 8.68 28.19 6.76
N GLU A 136 9.09 28.21 5.50
CA GLU A 136 8.21 28.65 4.40
C GLU A 136 6.95 27.78 4.32
N PHE A 137 7.09 26.46 4.52
CA PHE A 137 5.93 25.56 4.57
C PHE A 137 4.95 25.96 5.67
N LYS A 138 5.44 26.16 6.90
CA LYS A 138 4.61 26.58 8.04
C LYS A 138 3.92 27.92 7.80
N GLN A 139 4.64 28.90 7.24
CA GLN A 139 4.08 30.21 6.91
C GLN A 139 2.93 30.12 5.91
N LYS A 140 3.09 29.34 4.85
CA LYS A 140 2.02 29.12 3.84
C LYS A 140 0.81 28.41 4.43
N VAL A 141 1.02 27.42 5.31
CA VAL A 141 -0.07 26.76 6.04
C VAL A 141 -0.81 27.75 6.94
N ALA A 142 -0.09 28.55 7.73
CA ALA A 142 -0.68 29.56 8.61
C ALA A 142 -1.49 30.64 7.84
N GLN A 143 -1.12 30.88 6.58
CA GLN A 143 -1.81 31.81 5.69
C GLN A 143 -2.90 31.13 4.83
N ASN A 144 -3.18 29.86 5.08
CA ASN A 144 -4.15 29.03 4.34
C ASN A 144 -3.90 29.01 2.82
N GLN A 145 -2.64 29.05 2.40
CA GLN A 145 -2.21 29.10 0.97
C GLN A 145 -2.04 27.71 0.37
N TRP A 146 -2.96 26.79 0.62
CA TRP A 146 -2.88 25.40 0.20
C TRP A 146 -2.74 25.22 -1.32
N SER A 147 -3.48 25.98 -2.12
CA SER A 147 -3.43 25.90 -3.58
C SER A 147 -2.08 26.32 -4.19
N GLN A 148 -1.33 27.17 -3.49
CA GLN A 148 0.01 27.61 -3.91
C GLN A 148 1.11 26.71 -3.33
N LEU A 149 0.79 26.01 -2.24
CA LEU A 149 1.72 25.17 -1.51
C LEU A 149 1.81 23.75 -2.08
N LEU A 150 0.65 23.15 -2.35
CA LEU A 150 0.56 21.74 -2.73
C LEU A 150 0.79 21.53 -4.23
N ILE A 151 1.46 20.43 -4.57
CA ILE A 151 1.68 20.03 -5.98
C ILE A 151 0.68 18.93 -6.31
N SER A 152 -0.19 19.21 -7.29
CA SER A 152 -1.15 18.25 -7.83
C SER A 152 -0.62 17.57 -9.08
N HIS A 153 -0.84 16.27 -9.19
CA HIS A 153 -0.54 15.48 -10.38
C HIS A 153 -1.79 14.78 -10.88
N LYS A 154 -2.11 14.93 -12.17
CA LYS A 154 -3.11 14.07 -12.83
C LYS A 154 -2.58 12.66 -12.90
N VAL A 155 -3.44 11.69 -12.61
CA VAL A 155 -3.07 10.29 -12.60
C VAL A 155 -3.96 9.45 -13.50
N LYS A 156 -3.44 8.33 -13.96
CA LYS A 156 -4.15 7.34 -14.76
C LYS A 156 -3.80 5.93 -14.31
N ARG A 157 -4.65 4.98 -14.67
CA ARG A 157 -4.41 3.55 -14.42
C ARG A 157 -3.03 3.14 -14.90
N GLY A 158 -2.31 2.36 -14.08
CA GLY A 158 -1.01 1.79 -14.38
C GLY A 158 0.17 2.63 -13.92
N GLU A 159 -0.05 3.88 -13.49
CA GLU A 159 1.00 4.70 -12.89
C GLU A 159 1.28 4.27 -11.45
N PHE A 160 2.47 4.61 -10.98
CA PHE A 160 2.89 4.28 -9.62
C PHE A 160 3.78 5.37 -9.04
N PHE A 161 3.75 5.48 -7.71
CA PHE A 161 4.42 6.54 -6.95
C PHE A 161 5.10 5.92 -5.72
N ASP A 162 6.39 6.22 -5.53
CA ASP A 162 7.10 5.93 -4.27
C ASP A 162 6.91 7.12 -3.33
N VAL A 163 6.34 6.89 -2.16
CA VAL A 163 5.99 7.92 -1.17
C VAL A 163 6.85 7.70 0.08
N PRO A 164 8.11 8.17 0.06
CA PRO A 164 9.00 8.03 1.22
C PRO A 164 8.53 8.90 2.39
N PRO A 165 8.89 8.55 3.63
CA PRO A 165 8.60 9.35 4.81
C PRO A 165 9.03 10.80 4.64
N GLY A 166 8.19 11.71 5.13
CA GLY A 166 8.37 13.15 5.00
C GLY A 166 7.80 13.77 3.71
N THR A 167 7.24 12.95 2.82
CA THR A 167 6.54 13.43 1.61
C THR A 167 5.12 13.84 1.96
N VAL A 168 4.75 15.08 1.65
CA VAL A 168 3.35 15.55 1.75
C VAL A 168 2.57 14.98 0.58
N HIS A 169 1.44 14.31 0.87
CA HIS A 169 0.66 13.61 -0.16
C HIS A 169 -0.82 13.50 0.19
N ALA A 170 -1.65 13.21 -0.80
CA ALA A 170 -3.05 12.81 -0.66
C ALA A 170 -3.53 12.11 -1.92
N LEU A 171 -4.38 11.09 -1.76
CA LEU A 171 -5.16 10.55 -2.87
C LEU A 171 -6.36 11.46 -3.13
N GLY A 172 -6.59 11.80 -4.38
CA GLY A 172 -7.74 12.58 -4.78
C GLY A 172 -8.93 11.72 -5.22
N ALA A 173 -10.09 12.33 -5.23
CA ALA A 173 -11.34 11.71 -5.62
C ALA A 173 -11.26 11.03 -6.99
N GLY A 174 -11.90 9.87 -7.10
CA GLY A 174 -11.94 9.07 -8.31
C GLY A 174 -10.75 8.15 -8.53
N THR A 175 -9.81 8.04 -7.57
CA THR A 175 -8.71 7.08 -7.63
C THR A 175 -9.05 5.77 -6.92
N LEU A 176 -8.59 4.66 -7.49
CA LEU A 176 -8.54 3.34 -6.84
C LEU A 176 -7.09 2.88 -6.85
N VAL A 177 -6.54 2.63 -5.67
CA VAL A 177 -5.09 2.47 -5.49
C VAL A 177 -4.77 1.20 -4.70
N LEU A 178 -3.80 0.42 -5.16
CA LEU A 178 -3.14 -0.57 -4.31
C LEU A 178 -1.93 0.09 -3.65
N GLU A 179 -1.92 0.05 -2.33
CA GLU A 179 -0.85 0.60 -1.49
C GLU A 179 -0.07 -0.51 -0.82
N VAL A 180 1.25 -0.47 -0.94
CA VAL A 180 2.17 -1.27 -0.14
C VAL A 180 2.91 -0.33 0.79
N GLN A 181 2.91 -0.64 2.08
CA GLN A 181 3.48 0.22 3.12
C GLN A 181 4.14 -0.59 4.24
N GLN A 182 4.93 0.10 5.08
CA GLN A 182 5.30 -0.45 6.38
C GLN A 182 4.04 -0.69 7.22
N SER A 183 4.09 -1.66 8.15
CA SER A 183 2.96 -2.05 9.00
C SER A 183 2.66 -0.99 10.07
N SER A 184 2.15 0.16 9.64
CA SER A 184 1.77 1.30 10.47
C SER A 184 0.45 1.90 9.95
N ASP A 185 -0.43 2.31 10.85
CA ASP A 185 -1.66 3.04 10.48
C ASP A 185 -1.59 4.54 10.88
N MET A 186 -0.37 5.02 11.13
CA MET A 186 -0.11 6.38 11.60
C MET A 186 -0.25 7.41 10.48
N THR A 187 -0.95 8.49 10.78
CA THR A 187 -1.17 9.61 9.84
C THR A 187 -1.03 10.94 10.55
N TYR A 188 -0.12 11.79 10.09
CA TYR A 188 -0.07 13.19 10.52
C TYR A 188 -0.83 14.04 9.50
N ARG A 189 -2.07 14.38 9.85
CA ARG A 189 -2.99 15.13 9.00
C ARG A 189 -2.67 16.61 9.05
N LEU A 190 -2.48 17.20 7.85
CA LEU A 190 -2.18 18.61 7.65
C LEU A 190 -3.40 19.43 7.29
N PHE A 191 -4.27 18.87 6.43
CA PHE A 191 -5.45 19.55 5.91
C PHE A 191 -6.53 18.55 5.56
N ASP A 192 -7.77 18.85 5.92
CA ASP A 192 -8.90 17.96 5.68
C ASP A 192 -10.11 18.66 5.06
N TYR A 193 -9.88 19.74 4.35
CA TYR A 193 -10.93 20.50 3.64
C TYR A 193 -12.07 20.98 4.54
N GLU A 194 -11.80 21.16 5.83
CA GLU A 194 -12.80 21.54 6.85
C GLU A 194 -14.02 20.60 6.91
N ARG A 195 -13.82 19.32 6.52
CA ARG A 195 -14.89 18.31 6.55
C ARG A 195 -15.23 17.91 7.96
N THR A 196 -16.52 17.77 8.21
CA THR A 196 -17.04 17.24 9.46
C THR A 196 -17.49 15.80 9.32
N ASP A 197 -17.48 15.08 10.43
CA ASP A 197 -18.18 13.80 10.55
C ASP A 197 -19.72 14.01 10.66
N ASP A 198 -20.47 12.93 10.77
CA ASP A 198 -21.94 12.95 10.89
C ASP A 198 -22.44 13.66 12.15
N HIS A 199 -21.55 13.92 13.11
CA HIS A 199 -21.82 14.65 14.34
C HIS A 199 -21.41 16.14 14.28
N GLY A 200 -20.88 16.59 13.14
CA GLY A 200 -20.41 17.96 12.95
C GLY A 200 -19.01 18.23 13.50
N ASN A 201 -18.25 17.20 13.89
CA ASN A 201 -16.89 17.36 14.41
C ASN A 201 -15.87 17.33 13.27
N LEU A 202 -14.90 18.26 13.32
CA LEU A 202 -13.72 18.24 12.46
C LEU A 202 -12.79 17.10 12.89
N ARG A 203 -12.14 16.44 11.89
CA ARG A 203 -11.06 15.51 12.20
C ARG A 203 -9.84 16.25 12.72
N GLU A 204 -9.17 15.67 13.70
CA GLU A 204 -7.97 16.22 14.29
C GLU A 204 -6.86 16.45 13.24
N LEU A 205 -6.21 17.63 13.31
CA LEU A 205 -4.99 17.94 12.57
C LEU A 205 -3.77 17.75 13.47
N HIS A 206 -2.66 17.28 12.90
CA HIS A 206 -1.44 16.95 13.63
C HIS A 206 -0.29 17.87 13.20
N LEU A 207 -0.53 19.19 13.16
CA LEU A 207 0.37 20.16 12.52
C LEU A 207 1.78 20.12 13.08
N ASP A 208 1.95 20.11 14.40
CA ASP A 208 3.28 20.12 15.04
C ASP A 208 4.10 18.88 14.67
N LYS A 209 3.49 17.70 14.74
CA LYS A 209 4.13 16.43 14.35
C LYS A 209 4.42 16.40 12.86
N ALA A 210 3.48 16.85 12.02
CA ALA A 210 3.67 16.94 10.59
C ALA A 210 4.84 17.87 10.23
N PHE A 211 4.91 19.06 10.81
CA PHE A 211 6.01 20.00 10.59
C PHE A 211 7.37 19.47 11.02
N ALA A 212 7.40 18.59 12.01
CA ALA A 212 8.65 17.97 12.47
C ALA A 212 9.21 16.95 11.46
N VAL A 213 8.37 16.38 10.60
CA VAL A 213 8.76 15.28 9.70
C VAL A 213 8.77 15.66 8.21
N ILE A 214 8.15 16.77 7.82
CA ILE A 214 8.12 17.24 6.42
C ILE A 214 9.54 17.49 5.91
N LYS A 215 9.84 16.97 4.73
CA LYS A 215 11.09 17.24 4.01
C LYS A 215 10.90 18.41 3.05
N ALA A 216 11.67 19.48 3.27
CA ALA A 216 11.71 20.64 2.41
C ALA A 216 13.18 20.97 2.02
N PRO A 217 13.46 21.25 0.73
CA PRO A 217 12.51 21.19 -0.39
C PRO A 217 12.02 19.78 -0.68
N HIS A 218 10.83 19.69 -1.30
CA HIS A 218 10.34 18.41 -1.81
C HIS A 218 11.18 17.96 -3.01
N HIS A 219 11.58 16.69 -3.01
CA HIS A 219 12.23 16.05 -4.12
C HIS A 219 11.38 14.85 -4.56
N ALA A 220 10.73 15.00 -5.73
CA ALA A 220 9.98 13.90 -6.31
C ALA A 220 10.93 12.72 -6.57
N LYS A 221 10.60 11.55 -6.04
CA LYS A 221 11.27 10.32 -6.44
C LYS A 221 10.62 9.81 -7.71
N THR A 222 11.43 9.71 -8.76
CA THR A 222 11.05 8.93 -9.93
C THR A 222 11.09 7.46 -9.53
N ALA A 223 9.97 6.79 -9.67
CA ALA A 223 9.95 5.34 -9.50
C ALA A 223 10.86 4.68 -10.56
N PRO A 224 11.50 3.56 -10.25
CA PRO A 224 12.48 2.94 -11.12
C PRO A 224 11.95 2.55 -12.51
N ASN A 225 10.67 2.35 -12.70
CA ASN A 225 9.97 2.05 -13.98
C ASN A 225 10.76 1.16 -14.96
N GLU A 226 11.61 0.30 -14.42
CA GLU A 226 12.40 -0.63 -15.21
C GLU A 226 11.57 -1.87 -15.47
N SER A 227 11.06 -1.99 -16.70
CA SER A 227 10.36 -3.18 -17.14
C SER A 227 11.35 -4.12 -17.84
N ARG A 228 11.38 -5.37 -17.41
CA ARG A 228 12.22 -6.42 -18.02
C ARG A 228 11.42 -7.68 -18.27
N LYS A 229 11.78 -8.39 -19.33
CA LYS A 229 11.24 -9.70 -19.62
C LYS A 229 11.85 -10.74 -18.68
N ILE A 230 11.03 -11.53 -18.01
CA ILE A 230 11.45 -12.57 -17.07
C ILE A 230 11.10 -13.98 -17.54
N GLY A 231 10.50 -14.11 -18.72
CA GLY A 231 10.14 -15.34 -19.41
C GLY A 231 9.57 -15.03 -20.78
N PRO A 232 9.27 -16.03 -21.62
CA PRO A 232 8.69 -15.82 -22.95
C PRO A 232 7.43 -14.97 -22.92
N ASN A 233 6.59 -15.18 -21.90
CA ASN A 233 5.26 -14.63 -21.75
C ASN A 233 5.10 -13.81 -20.45
N ALA A 234 6.19 -13.28 -19.89
CA ALA A 234 6.14 -12.58 -18.61
C ALA A 234 7.07 -11.37 -18.55
N TYR A 235 6.54 -10.30 -17.93
CA TYR A 235 7.24 -9.05 -17.68
C TYR A 235 7.23 -8.70 -16.19
N PHE A 236 8.34 -8.16 -15.73
CA PHE A 236 8.54 -7.64 -14.38
C PHE A 236 8.81 -6.15 -14.48
N THR A 237 8.03 -5.33 -13.78
CA THR A 237 8.24 -3.89 -13.71
C THR A 237 8.46 -3.49 -12.25
N SER A 238 9.65 -2.98 -11.92
CA SER A 238 9.94 -2.47 -10.59
C SER A 238 9.10 -1.23 -10.30
N ILE A 239 8.40 -1.20 -9.17
CA ILE A 239 7.57 -0.08 -8.71
C ILE A 239 8.32 0.72 -7.64
N ALA A 240 8.77 0.04 -6.60
CA ALA A 240 9.55 0.63 -5.52
C ALA A 240 10.69 -0.30 -5.13
N ASN A 241 11.83 0.29 -4.80
CA ASN A 241 12.98 -0.41 -4.24
C ASN A 241 13.66 0.55 -3.25
N ASN A 242 13.35 0.39 -1.98
CA ASN A 242 13.85 1.25 -0.91
C ASN A 242 14.36 0.40 0.26
N GLN A 243 14.80 1.04 1.33
CA GLN A 243 15.35 0.33 2.49
C GLN A 243 14.34 -0.52 3.27
N TYR A 244 13.06 -0.33 3.04
CA TYR A 244 11.99 -1.02 3.77
C TYR A 244 11.42 -2.19 2.98
N PHE A 245 11.16 -1.98 1.68
CA PHE A 245 10.53 -3.00 0.83
C PHE A 245 10.90 -2.84 -0.64
N GLN A 246 10.67 -3.92 -1.37
CA GLN A 246 10.71 -3.98 -2.82
C GLN A 246 9.30 -4.33 -3.31
N THR A 247 8.81 -3.61 -4.31
CA THR A 247 7.49 -3.85 -4.91
C THR A 247 7.61 -3.86 -6.42
N ALA A 248 6.92 -4.79 -7.06
CA ALA A 248 6.91 -4.89 -8.52
C ALA A 248 5.53 -5.32 -9.04
N LYS A 249 5.25 -4.95 -10.28
CA LYS A 249 4.19 -5.51 -11.10
C LYS A 249 4.75 -6.67 -11.91
N VAL A 250 4.03 -7.80 -11.92
CA VAL A 250 4.35 -8.96 -12.75
C VAL A 250 3.16 -9.26 -13.65
N GLU A 251 3.38 -9.21 -14.96
CA GLU A 251 2.38 -9.50 -16.00
C GLU A 251 2.72 -10.83 -16.67
N ILE A 252 1.78 -11.77 -16.68
CA ILE A 252 1.94 -13.10 -17.23
C ILE A 252 0.83 -13.34 -18.25
N THR A 253 1.21 -13.74 -19.48
CA THR A 253 0.29 -13.98 -20.59
C THR A 253 0.48 -15.38 -21.19
N GLY A 254 0.67 -16.36 -20.34
CA GLY A 254 0.93 -17.77 -20.72
C GLY A 254 1.51 -18.53 -19.55
N ASP A 255 2.66 -19.13 -19.76
CA ASP A 255 3.39 -19.92 -18.78
C ASP A 255 4.64 -19.17 -18.28
N LEU A 256 4.92 -19.33 -16.99
CA LEU A 256 6.13 -18.81 -16.34
C LEU A 256 6.60 -19.81 -15.29
N GLU A 257 7.88 -20.19 -15.39
CA GLU A 257 8.58 -20.89 -14.31
C GLU A 257 9.67 -20.01 -13.75
N LEU A 258 9.74 -19.91 -12.44
CA LEU A 258 10.78 -19.14 -11.77
C LEU A 258 11.17 -19.72 -10.41
N THR A 259 12.40 -19.42 -10.00
CA THR A 259 12.89 -19.73 -8.66
C THR A 259 12.98 -18.44 -7.86
N LEU A 260 12.36 -18.43 -6.68
CA LEU A 260 12.34 -17.26 -5.80
C LEU A 260 13.66 -17.13 -5.03
N SER A 261 14.21 -15.92 -5.03
CA SER A 261 15.33 -15.51 -4.16
C SER A 261 14.84 -14.85 -2.86
N ALA A 262 13.68 -14.19 -2.88
CA ALA A 262 13.10 -13.54 -1.72
C ALA A 262 12.79 -14.55 -0.60
N ALA A 263 12.87 -14.10 0.65
CA ALA A 263 12.52 -14.90 1.83
C ALA A 263 11.05 -15.37 1.80
N TYR A 264 10.16 -14.50 1.37
CA TYR A 264 8.75 -14.74 1.10
C TYR A 264 8.24 -13.62 0.16
N LEU A 265 7.06 -13.81 -0.42
CA LEU A 265 6.40 -12.76 -1.21
C LEU A 265 4.99 -12.53 -0.70
N LEU A 266 4.60 -11.27 -0.60
CA LEU A 266 3.21 -10.83 -0.51
C LEU A 266 2.71 -10.66 -1.94
N VAL A 267 1.57 -11.22 -2.27
CA VAL A 267 1.02 -11.21 -3.63
C VAL A 267 -0.42 -10.74 -3.60
N SER A 268 -0.73 -9.78 -4.47
CA SER A 268 -2.09 -9.32 -4.74
C SER A 268 -2.39 -9.52 -6.22
N VAL A 269 -3.44 -10.26 -6.54
CA VAL A 269 -3.92 -10.44 -7.91
C VAL A 269 -4.80 -9.26 -8.27
N ILE A 270 -4.32 -8.40 -9.17
CA ILE A 270 -5.02 -7.15 -9.53
C ILE A 270 -5.83 -7.27 -10.81
N ASP A 271 -5.53 -8.27 -11.65
CA ASP A 271 -6.29 -8.55 -12.87
C ASP A 271 -6.08 -9.99 -13.34
N GLY A 272 -7.10 -10.56 -14.01
CA GLY A 272 -7.03 -11.88 -14.61
C GLY A 272 -7.12 -13.06 -13.65
N PHE A 273 -6.70 -14.22 -14.14
CA PHE A 273 -6.64 -15.48 -13.39
C PHE A 273 -5.53 -16.38 -13.93
N ALA A 274 -5.03 -17.26 -13.08
CA ALA A 274 -4.01 -18.26 -13.44
C ALA A 274 -4.06 -19.47 -12.51
N ASN A 275 -3.36 -20.52 -12.88
CA ASN A 275 -2.99 -21.61 -11.98
C ASN A 275 -1.55 -21.39 -11.51
N MET A 276 -1.34 -21.34 -10.20
CA MET A 276 -0.02 -21.23 -9.58
C MET A 276 0.26 -22.47 -8.74
N ASN A 277 1.19 -23.32 -9.18
CA ASN A 277 1.54 -24.58 -8.53
C ASN A 277 0.32 -25.49 -8.23
N GLY A 278 -0.62 -25.59 -9.18
CA GLY A 278 -1.83 -26.40 -9.03
C GLY A 278 -2.98 -25.71 -8.30
N VAL A 279 -2.82 -24.45 -7.86
CA VAL A 279 -3.84 -23.66 -7.15
C VAL A 279 -4.34 -22.54 -8.05
N GLU A 280 -5.66 -22.42 -8.20
CA GLU A 280 -6.26 -21.31 -8.94
C GLU A 280 -6.10 -20.01 -8.14
N ILE A 281 -5.67 -18.96 -8.82
CA ILE A 281 -5.59 -17.59 -8.33
C ILE A 281 -6.35 -16.67 -9.28
N LYS A 282 -7.03 -15.66 -8.74
CA LYS A 282 -7.85 -14.73 -9.53
C LYS A 282 -7.86 -13.33 -8.93
N LYS A 283 -8.28 -12.37 -9.74
CA LYS A 283 -8.44 -10.97 -9.29
C LYS A 283 -9.16 -10.89 -7.94
N GLY A 284 -8.57 -10.16 -7.01
CA GLY A 284 -9.05 -10.00 -5.64
C GLY A 284 -8.49 -11.03 -4.65
N ASP A 285 -7.68 -11.98 -5.09
CA ASP A 285 -6.93 -12.84 -4.17
C ASP A 285 -5.69 -12.16 -3.63
N HIS A 286 -5.46 -12.34 -2.34
CA HIS A 286 -4.26 -11.90 -1.64
C HIS A 286 -3.68 -13.08 -0.88
N PHE A 287 -2.39 -13.31 -1.04
CA PHE A 287 -1.74 -14.47 -0.44
C PHE A 287 -0.24 -14.24 -0.20
N ILE A 288 0.34 -15.10 0.61
CA ILE A 288 1.77 -15.18 0.84
C ILE A 288 2.32 -16.41 0.12
N VAL A 289 3.39 -16.21 -0.64
CA VAL A 289 4.25 -17.29 -1.10
C VAL A 289 5.33 -17.50 -0.03
N PRO A 290 5.27 -18.58 0.76
CA PRO A 290 6.18 -18.78 1.87
C PRO A 290 7.58 -19.21 1.41
N ASN A 291 8.57 -19.06 2.26
CA ASN A 291 9.95 -19.50 2.02
C ASN A 291 10.07 -20.99 1.63
N THR A 292 9.16 -21.81 2.09
CA THR A 292 9.13 -23.25 1.79
C THR A 292 8.71 -23.58 0.35
N LEU A 293 8.22 -22.58 -0.41
CA LEU A 293 7.82 -22.71 -1.81
C LEU A 293 8.77 -21.90 -2.72
N ARG A 294 9.90 -22.52 -3.09
CA ARG A 294 10.97 -21.84 -3.83
C ARG A 294 10.78 -21.82 -5.35
N LYS A 295 10.03 -22.76 -5.89
CA LYS A 295 9.75 -22.86 -7.34
C LYS A 295 8.30 -22.53 -7.60
N LEU A 296 8.06 -21.60 -8.50
CA LEU A 296 6.73 -21.24 -8.98
C LEU A 296 6.56 -21.67 -10.43
N SER A 297 5.46 -22.36 -10.69
CA SER A 297 4.94 -22.64 -12.02
C SER A 297 3.59 -21.96 -12.14
N ILE A 298 3.47 -20.99 -13.04
CA ILE A 298 2.27 -20.18 -13.21
C ILE A 298 1.81 -20.33 -14.65
N VAL A 299 0.53 -20.65 -14.84
CA VAL A 299 -0.07 -20.81 -16.17
C VAL A 299 -1.38 -20.03 -16.23
N GLY A 300 -1.49 -19.07 -17.13
CA GLY A 300 -2.69 -18.27 -17.32
C GLY A 300 -2.42 -16.84 -17.75
N TYR A 301 -3.43 -15.99 -17.54
CA TYR A 301 -3.38 -14.56 -17.87
C TYR A 301 -3.66 -13.77 -16.60
N VAL A 302 -2.60 -13.23 -15.99
CA VAL A 302 -2.72 -12.60 -14.68
C VAL A 302 -1.75 -11.45 -14.53
N THR A 303 -2.19 -10.41 -13.83
CA THR A 303 -1.35 -9.30 -13.36
C THR A 303 -1.29 -9.32 -11.83
N LEU A 304 -0.09 -9.37 -11.32
CA LEU A 304 0.20 -9.42 -9.89
C LEU A 304 0.94 -8.15 -9.45
N ILE A 305 0.62 -7.66 -8.26
CA ILE A 305 1.54 -6.81 -7.49
C ILE A 305 2.19 -7.72 -6.45
N VAL A 306 3.50 -7.74 -6.47
CA VAL A 306 4.31 -8.52 -5.53
C VAL A 306 5.13 -7.59 -4.65
N ALA A 307 5.24 -7.91 -3.38
CA ALA A 307 6.07 -7.16 -2.45
C ALA A 307 6.84 -8.09 -1.51
N ASN A 308 8.02 -7.68 -1.13
CA ASN A 308 8.81 -8.30 -0.08
C ASN A 308 9.59 -7.25 0.68
N GLU A 309 9.94 -7.58 1.89
CA GLU A 309 10.83 -6.77 2.68
C GLU A 309 12.24 -6.71 2.04
N THR A 310 12.86 -5.54 2.07
CA THR A 310 14.26 -5.41 1.65
C THR A 310 15.15 -6.16 2.67
N PRO A 311 16.02 -7.08 2.21
CA PRO A 311 16.93 -7.77 3.13
C PRO A 311 17.79 -6.77 3.92
N ALA A 312 17.91 -7.01 5.23
CA ALA A 312 18.87 -6.26 6.04
C ALA A 312 20.29 -6.57 5.56
N HIS A 313 21.06 -5.54 5.26
CA HIS A 313 22.48 -5.67 4.90
C HIS A 313 23.35 -5.97 6.11
#